data_33c5755ff5e7e52758501c98359b7023
#
_entry.id   33c5755ff5e7e52758501c98359b7023
#
_cell.length_a   1.000
_cell.length_b   1.000
_cell.length_c   1.000
_cell.angle_alpha   90.00
_cell.angle_beta   90.00
_cell.angle_gamma   90.00
#
_symmetry.space_group_name_H-M   'P 1'
#
loop_
_entity.id
_entity.type
_entity.pdbx_description
1 polymer ?
#
loop_
_entity_poly.entity_id
_entity_poly.type
_entity_poly.pdbx_seq_one_letter_code
_entity_poly.pdbx_strand_id
1 'polypeptide(L)'
;MKLFDVYPLIDVTPAKAEGSYFWDENGTEYLDLYGGHAVISIGHSHPTYVKYITEQLNNIGFYSNYVKIPIQNQVAEQLTKLSGYNDYTLFLCNSGAEANENAIKLASFHTGKKKIIYFSGAFHGRTAAAVACTDNPKIVAPVNQSENFVKLPFNDLEALENEFKTNSDIAGVIVEGIQGVGGVQIPTTEFLQKIQELCNENNAVFIADEIQSGFGRSGKFFAHQNAGVTPDIIAMAKGMGNGFPVAGILISP
;
A
#
# COMPACT_ATOMS: atom_id res chain seq x y z
N MET A 1 -3.18 -10.63 -31.97
CA MET A 1 -2.60 -10.88 -30.62
C MET A 1 -3.66 -10.52 -29.60
N LYS A 2 -3.85 -11.32 -28.54
CA LYS A 2 -4.83 -11.01 -27.47
C LYS A 2 -4.08 -10.77 -26.17
N LEU A 3 -4.62 -9.91 -25.29
CA LEU A 3 -4.15 -9.77 -23.92
C LEU A 3 -4.40 -11.07 -23.17
N PHE A 4 -3.55 -11.37 -22.17
CA PHE A 4 -3.79 -12.49 -21.27
C PHE A 4 -5.00 -12.16 -20.38
N ASP A 5 -5.96 -13.07 -20.33
CA ASP A 5 -7.21 -12.88 -19.61
C ASP A 5 -7.01 -13.12 -18.10
N VAL A 6 -6.95 -12.04 -17.35
CA VAL A 6 -6.71 -12.06 -15.88
C VAL A 6 -7.95 -11.64 -15.09
N TYR A 7 -8.81 -10.82 -15.69
CA TYR A 7 -9.96 -10.23 -15.02
C TYR A 7 -11.25 -10.40 -15.85
N PRO A 8 -12.39 -10.63 -15.19
CA PRO A 8 -13.67 -10.46 -15.86
C PRO A 8 -13.83 -8.99 -16.24
N LEU A 9 -13.96 -8.71 -17.54
CA LEU A 9 -14.16 -7.36 -18.04
C LEU A 9 -15.65 -7.00 -17.97
N ILE A 10 -15.94 -5.73 -17.61
CA ILE A 10 -17.25 -5.12 -17.76
C ILE A 10 -17.32 -4.59 -19.19
N ASP A 11 -18.45 -4.74 -19.85
CA ASP A 11 -18.68 -4.28 -21.23
C ASP A 11 -18.92 -2.76 -21.28
N VAL A 12 -17.87 -2.01 -20.94
CA VAL A 12 -17.83 -0.54 -21.00
C VAL A 12 -16.45 -0.14 -21.50
N THR A 13 -16.41 0.71 -22.53
CA THR A 13 -15.16 1.23 -23.10
C THR A 13 -15.01 2.73 -22.76
N PRO A 14 -14.28 3.09 -21.69
CA PRO A 14 -14.08 4.49 -21.34
C PRO A 14 -13.27 5.23 -22.44
N ALA A 15 -13.77 6.40 -22.87
CA ALA A 15 -13.14 7.21 -23.90
C ALA A 15 -12.64 8.56 -23.36
N LYS A 16 -13.30 9.14 -22.38
CA LYS A 16 -12.95 10.42 -21.73
C LYS A 16 -13.26 10.35 -20.24
N ALA A 17 -12.47 11.05 -19.42
CA ALA A 17 -12.77 11.18 -18.00
C ALA A 17 -12.35 12.56 -17.48
N GLU A 18 -13.13 13.13 -16.53
CA GLU A 18 -12.87 14.44 -15.91
C GLU A 18 -13.50 14.50 -14.51
N GLY A 19 -12.73 14.89 -13.51
CA GLY A 19 -13.20 14.91 -12.13
C GLY A 19 -13.67 13.54 -11.66
N SER A 20 -14.93 13.44 -11.24
CA SER A 20 -15.54 12.18 -10.77
C SER A 20 -16.41 11.50 -11.84
N TYR A 21 -16.27 11.87 -13.10
CA TYR A 21 -17.06 11.32 -14.19
C TYR A 21 -16.19 10.75 -15.30
N PHE A 22 -16.71 9.74 -15.99
CA PHE A 22 -16.17 9.30 -17.28
C PHE A 22 -17.28 9.07 -18.30
N TRP A 23 -16.92 9.08 -19.57
CA TRP A 23 -17.82 8.84 -20.72
C TRP A 23 -17.26 7.66 -21.50
N ASP A 24 -18.15 6.79 -21.93
CA ASP A 24 -17.81 5.70 -22.84
C ASP A 24 -17.71 6.19 -24.32
N GLU A 25 -17.34 5.28 -25.21
CA GLU A 25 -17.23 5.55 -26.64
C GLU A 25 -18.57 5.96 -27.31
N ASN A 26 -19.70 5.66 -26.67
CA ASN A 26 -21.03 6.05 -27.14
C ASN A 26 -21.49 7.40 -26.54
N GLY A 27 -20.69 8.02 -25.70
CA GLY A 27 -20.99 9.27 -25.02
C GLY A 27 -21.86 9.12 -23.77
N THR A 28 -22.09 7.90 -23.27
CA THR A 28 -22.80 7.68 -22.02
C THR A 28 -21.97 8.15 -20.85
N GLU A 29 -22.55 8.98 -19.98
CA GLU A 29 -21.91 9.50 -18.78
C GLU A 29 -22.07 8.55 -17.59
N TYR A 30 -20.99 8.34 -16.84
CA TYR A 30 -20.94 7.54 -15.62
C TYR A 30 -20.34 8.34 -14.47
N LEU A 31 -20.97 8.29 -13.31
CA LEU A 31 -20.35 8.74 -12.05
C LEU A 31 -19.38 7.65 -11.57
N ASP A 32 -18.10 7.98 -11.52
CA ASP A 32 -17.05 7.06 -11.09
C ASP A 32 -16.90 7.03 -9.56
N LEU A 33 -17.59 6.10 -8.92
CA LEU A 33 -17.45 5.81 -7.50
C LEU A 33 -16.38 4.74 -7.20
N TYR A 34 -15.74 4.20 -8.25
CA TYR A 34 -14.74 3.15 -8.14
C TYR A 34 -13.30 3.69 -8.15
N GLY A 35 -13.04 4.74 -8.96
CA GLY A 35 -11.74 5.38 -9.08
C GLY A 35 -10.61 4.44 -9.46
N GLY A 36 -10.90 3.37 -10.24
CA GLY A 36 -9.90 2.39 -10.65
C GLY A 36 -9.21 1.68 -9.48
N HIS A 37 -9.94 0.99 -8.61
CA HIS A 37 -9.48 0.41 -7.34
C HIS A 37 -9.01 1.46 -6.32
N ALA A 38 -9.68 2.61 -6.26
CA ALA A 38 -9.32 3.74 -5.41
C ALA A 38 -7.94 4.37 -5.74
N VAL A 39 -7.51 4.28 -7.00
CA VAL A 39 -6.27 4.90 -7.49
C VAL A 39 -6.46 6.39 -7.74
N ILE A 40 -7.58 6.77 -8.39
CA ILE A 40 -7.89 8.16 -8.71
C ILE A 40 -8.37 8.87 -7.45
N SER A 41 -7.53 9.71 -6.87
CA SER A 41 -7.79 10.37 -5.59
C SER A 41 -8.14 11.86 -5.71
N ILE A 42 -7.62 12.55 -6.74
CA ILE A 42 -7.88 13.98 -6.99
C ILE A 42 -8.78 14.22 -8.21
N GLY A 43 -9.37 13.15 -8.74
CA GLY A 43 -10.20 13.17 -9.95
C GLY A 43 -9.40 12.89 -11.23
N HIS A 44 -10.14 12.48 -12.25
CA HIS A 44 -9.61 12.26 -13.58
C HIS A 44 -9.18 13.57 -14.24
N SER A 45 -8.10 13.52 -15.03
CA SER A 45 -7.61 14.64 -15.85
C SER A 45 -7.43 15.96 -15.07
N HIS A 46 -7.08 15.88 -13.78
CA HIS A 46 -6.89 17.08 -12.94
C HIS A 46 -5.87 18.02 -13.57
N PRO A 47 -6.20 19.31 -13.82
CA PRO A 47 -5.37 20.22 -14.64
C PRO A 47 -3.94 20.38 -14.10
N THR A 48 -3.79 20.49 -12.78
CA THR A 48 -2.45 20.60 -12.16
C THR A 48 -1.62 19.33 -12.36
N TYR A 49 -2.23 18.16 -12.25
CA TYR A 49 -1.58 16.87 -12.49
C TYR A 49 -1.10 16.77 -13.95
N VAL A 50 -1.99 17.03 -14.91
CA VAL A 50 -1.67 17.01 -16.35
C VAL A 50 -0.54 17.98 -16.66
N LYS A 51 -0.61 19.20 -16.11
CA LYS A 51 0.42 20.23 -16.29
C LYS A 51 1.80 19.74 -15.84
N TYR A 52 1.93 19.29 -14.59
CA TYR A 52 3.23 18.88 -14.05
C TYR A 52 3.82 17.64 -14.75
N ILE A 53 3.00 16.66 -15.09
CA ILE A 53 3.47 15.50 -15.88
C ILE A 53 3.98 15.95 -17.26
N THR A 54 3.23 16.80 -17.95
CA THR A 54 3.60 17.30 -19.28
C THR A 54 4.89 18.12 -19.22
N GLU A 55 5.03 19.03 -18.26
CA GLU A 55 6.23 19.85 -18.06
C GLU A 55 7.45 18.97 -17.78
N GLN A 56 7.32 17.98 -16.90
CA GLN A 56 8.43 17.08 -16.55
C GLN A 56 8.85 16.22 -17.75
N LEU A 57 7.90 15.69 -18.52
CA LEU A 57 8.19 14.88 -19.72
C LEU A 57 8.86 15.71 -20.83
N ASN A 58 8.51 16.98 -20.98
CA ASN A 58 9.17 17.88 -21.92
C ASN A 58 10.62 18.22 -21.51
N ASN A 59 10.95 18.16 -20.23
CA ASN A 59 12.31 18.40 -19.74
C ASN A 59 13.11 17.10 -19.74
N ILE A 60 12.72 16.15 -18.89
CA ILE A 60 13.33 14.84 -18.77
C ILE A 60 12.37 13.87 -18.07
N GLY A 61 11.94 12.82 -18.77
CA GLY A 61 11.04 11.83 -18.21
C GLY A 61 11.73 10.86 -17.23
N PHE A 62 12.95 10.43 -17.60
CA PHE A 62 13.78 9.53 -16.78
C PHE A 62 15.26 9.64 -17.21
N TYR A 63 16.16 9.42 -16.25
CA TYR A 63 17.57 9.20 -16.57
C TYR A 63 18.10 7.95 -15.83
N SER A 64 18.56 8.09 -14.59
CA SER A 64 19.14 6.98 -13.82
C SER A 64 19.16 7.28 -12.32
N ASN A 65 19.03 6.25 -11.49
CA ASN A 65 19.18 6.37 -10.05
C ASN A 65 20.63 6.60 -9.59
N TYR A 66 21.60 6.61 -10.52
CA TYR A 66 23.02 6.95 -10.23
C TYR A 66 23.30 8.45 -10.22
N VAL A 67 22.31 9.28 -10.52
CA VAL A 67 22.44 10.74 -10.52
C VAL A 67 21.52 11.37 -9.49
N LYS A 68 21.85 12.61 -9.09
CA LYS A 68 20.96 13.38 -8.20
C LYS A 68 19.70 13.79 -8.96
N ILE A 69 18.56 13.50 -8.37
CA ILE A 69 17.23 13.86 -8.89
C ILE A 69 16.54 14.75 -7.84
N PRO A 70 16.70 16.10 -7.91
CA PRO A 70 16.21 17.00 -6.86
C PRO A 70 14.71 16.90 -6.56
N ILE A 71 13.90 16.55 -7.58
CA ILE A 71 12.46 16.39 -7.40
C ILE A 71 12.11 15.22 -6.47
N GLN A 72 12.93 14.18 -6.37
CA GLN A 72 12.73 13.08 -5.41
C GLN A 72 12.90 13.55 -3.96
N ASN A 73 13.90 14.42 -3.72
CA ASN A 73 14.09 15.03 -2.40
C ASN A 73 12.90 15.92 -2.03
N GLN A 74 12.39 16.71 -2.98
CA GLN A 74 11.19 17.52 -2.77
C GLN A 74 9.96 16.67 -2.42
N VAL A 75 9.79 15.52 -3.10
CA VAL A 75 8.71 14.58 -2.76
C VAL A 75 8.88 14.05 -1.35
N ALA A 76 10.09 13.63 -0.95
CA ALA A 76 10.37 13.14 0.40
C ALA A 76 10.04 14.22 1.45
N GLU A 77 10.53 15.44 1.28
CA GLU A 77 10.26 16.57 2.18
C GLU A 77 8.77 16.91 2.29
N GLN A 78 8.05 16.95 1.17
CA GLN A 78 6.61 17.24 1.17
C GLN A 78 5.81 16.11 1.82
N LEU A 79 6.15 14.88 1.50
CA LEU A 79 5.45 13.71 2.00
C LEU A 79 5.60 13.57 3.51
N THR A 80 6.83 13.66 4.04
CA THR A 80 7.09 13.60 5.48
C THR A 80 6.40 14.74 6.22
N LYS A 81 6.46 15.96 5.69
CA LYS A 81 5.79 17.12 6.27
C LYS A 81 4.26 16.97 6.31
N LEU A 82 3.64 16.52 5.22
CA LEU A 82 2.19 16.37 5.11
C LEU A 82 1.65 15.20 5.95
N SER A 83 2.43 14.14 6.05
CA SER A 83 2.06 12.96 6.84
C SER A 83 2.36 13.10 8.34
N GLY A 84 3.26 14.04 8.73
CA GLY A 84 3.70 14.23 10.11
C GLY A 84 4.91 13.37 10.51
N TYR A 85 5.44 12.53 9.60
CA TYR A 85 6.59 11.64 9.83
C TYR A 85 7.91 12.30 9.39
N ASN A 86 8.31 13.37 10.09
CA ASN A 86 9.40 14.27 9.66
C ASN A 86 10.80 13.66 9.68
N ASP A 87 11.02 12.59 10.44
CA ASP A 87 12.28 11.87 10.62
C ASP A 87 12.37 10.57 9.81
N TYR A 88 11.28 10.21 9.10
CA TYR A 88 11.27 9.03 8.25
C TYR A 88 11.99 9.28 6.92
N THR A 89 12.58 8.22 6.40
CA THR A 89 13.20 8.22 5.06
C THR A 89 12.26 7.61 4.03
N LEU A 90 12.33 8.10 2.78
CA LEU A 90 11.51 7.63 1.67
C LEU A 90 12.34 6.75 0.72
N PHE A 91 11.83 5.53 0.45
CA PHE A 91 12.27 4.72 -0.68
C PHE A 91 11.16 4.66 -1.73
N LEU A 92 11.48 4.98 -3.00
CA LEU A 92 10.53 5.00 -4.12
C LEU A 92 10.60 3.71 -4.93
N CYS A 93 9.44 3.24 -5.40
CA CYS A 93 9.26 2.12 -6.32
C CYS A 93 8.05 2.37 -7.23
N ASN A 94 7.55 1.35 -7.96
CA ASN A 94 6.58 1.57 -9.03
C ASN A 94 5.17 1.05 -8.72
N SER A 95 5.04 0.14 -7.77
CA SER A 95 3.74 -0.48 -7.44
C SER A 95 3.61 -0.75 -5.95
N GLY A 96 2.36 -0.84 -5.47
CA GLY A 96 2.08 -1.21 -4.09
C GLY A 96 2.63 -2.60 -3.71
N ALA A 97 2.60 -3.54 -4.65
CA ALA A 97 3.20 -4.86 -4.42
C ALA A 97 4.72 -4.76 -4.18
N GLU A 98 5.44 -3.94 -4.97
CA GLU A 98 6.87 -3.68 -4.73
C GLU A 98 7.12 -2.98 -3.39
N ALA A 99 6.25 -2.04 -3.00
CA ALA A 99 6.34 -1.38 -1.70
C ALA A 99 6.25 -2.41 -0.55
N ASN A 100 5.24 -3.28 -0.58
CA ASN A 100 5.08 -4.34 0.42
C ASN A 100 6.22 -5.37 0.38
N GLU A 101 6.71 -5.77 -0.81
CA GLU A 101 7.90 -6.64 -0.93
C GLU A 101 9.11 -6.04 -0.22
N ASN A 102 9.37 -4.75 -0.43
CA ASN A 102 10.50 -4.08 0.20
C ASN A 102 10.29 -3.89 1.71
N ALA A 103 9.07 -3.59 2.16
CA ALA A 103 8.75 -3.50 3.58
C ALA A 103 8.99 -4.83 4.31
N ILE A 104 8.46 -5.92 3.77
CA ILE A 104 8.65 -7.29 4.31
C ILE A 104 10.13 -7.68 4.32
N LYS A 105 10.85 -7.42 3.22
CA LYS A 105 12.27 -7.71 3.12
C LYS A 105 13.10 -6.92 4.13
N LEU A 106 12.81 -5.63 4.30
CA LEU A 106 13.49 -4.78 5.27
C LEU A 106 13.23 -5.25 6.71
N ALA A 107 11.99 -5.61 7.04
CA ALA A 107 11.65 -6.17 8.35
C ALA A 107 12.49 -7.42 8.67
N SER A 108 12.62 -8.32 7.70
CA SER A 108 13.44 -9.52 7.85
C SER A 108 14.95 -9.22 7.95
N PHE A 109 15.46 -8.27 7.17
CA PHE A 109 16.86 -7.84 7.27
C PHE A 109 17.17 -7.19 8.62
N HIS A 110 16.30 -6.30 9.09
CA HIS A 110 16.50 -5.57 10.33
C HIS A 110 16.50 -6.49 11.55
N THR A 111 15.55 -7.42 11.60
CA THR A 111 15.35 -8.31 12.75
C THR A 111 16.17 -9.59 12.71
N GLY A 112 16.62 -10.00 11.52
CA GLY A 112 17.23 -11.32 11.28
C GLY A 112 16.24 -12.48 11.34
N LYS A 113 14.95 -12.20 11.48
CA LYS A 113 13.84 -13.16 11.60
C LYS A 113 13.13 -13.39 10.27
N LYS A 114 12.26 -14.40 10.21
CA LYS A 114 11.70 -14.89 8.93
C LYS A 114 10.20 -14.72 8.79
N LYS A 115 9.44 -14.76 9.90
CA LYS A 115 7.98 -14.87 9.84
C LYS A 115 7.31 -13.51 9.78
N ILE A 116 6.32 -13.39 8.91
CA ILE A 116 5.46 -12.22 8.77
C ILE A 116 4.02 -12.62 9.12
N ILE A 117 3.44 -11.94 10.08
CA ILE A 117 2.01 -12.06 10.40
C ILE A 117 1.21 -11.18 9.45
N TYR A 118 0.12 -11.72 8.92
CA TYR A 118 -0.90 -11.01 8.16
C TYR A 118 -2.30 -11.50 8.57
N PHE A 119 -3.37 -10.89 8.07
CA PHE A 119 -4.71 -11.15 8.60
C PHE A 119 -5.70 -11.64 7.55
N SER A 120 -6.74 -12.35 8.01
CA SER A 120 -7.85 -12.78 7.14
C SER A 120 -8.46 -11.59 6.41
N GLY A 121 -8.80 -11.77 5.14
CA GLY A 121 -9.32 -10.73 4.27
C GLY A 121 -8.27 -9.77 3.71
N ALA A 122 -6.99 -9.91 4.06
CA ALA A 122 -5.92 -9.01 3.60
C ALA A 122 -5.63 -9.13 2.10
N PHE A 123 -5.26 -8.00 1.50
CA PHE A 123 -4.73 -7.92 0.14
C PHE A 123 -3.50 -7.00 0.09
N HIS A 124 -2.31 -7.58 -0.05
CA HIS A 124 -1.05 -6.85 -0.08
C HIS A 124 -0.35 -6.83 -1.44
N GLY A 125 -0.86 -7.55 -2.41
CA GLY A 125 -0.32 -7.57 -3.77
C GLY A 125 -0.31 -8.96 -4.41
N ARG A 126 0.33 -9.07 -5.58
CA ARG A 126 0.38 -10.30 -6.39
C ARG A 126 1.78 -10.72 -6.79
N THR A 127 2.80 -10.09 -6.24
CA THR A 127 4.21 -10.52 -6.35
C THR A 127 4.55 -11.53 -5.24
N ALA A 128 5.79 -12.01 -5.16
CA ALA A 128 6.18 -13.16 -4.34
C ALA A 128 5.74 -13.10 -2.85
N ALA A 129 6.33 -12.22 -2.03
CA ALA A 129 5.98 -12.10 -0.61
C ALA A 129 4.62 -11.41 -0.40
N ALA A 130 4.30 -10.41 -1.22
CA ALA A 130 3.03 -9.70 -1.14
C ALA A 130 1.83 -10.61 -1.41
N VAL A 131 1.92 -11.56 -2.36
CA VAL A 131 0.85 -12.53 -2.60
C VAL A 131 0.77 -13.57 -1.49
N ALA A 132 1.90 -13.94 -0.89
CA ALA A 132 1.93 -14.86 0.24
C ALA A 132 1.24 -14.29 1.50
N CYS A 133 1.21 -12.95 1.64
CA CYS A 133 0.44 -12.23 2.66
C CYS A 133 -0.98 -11.82 2.21
N THR A 134 -1.44 -12.29 1.04
CA THR A 134 -2.79 -11.99 0.55
C THR A 134 -3.72 -13.16 0.83
N ASP A 135 -4.85 -12.92 1.49
CA ASP A 135 -5.82 -13.97 1.84
C ASP A 135 -6.72 -14.34 0.65
N ASN A 136 -6.09 -14.81 -0.42
CA ASN A 136 -6.78 -15.35 -1.58
C ASN A 136 -6.02 -16.54 -2.19
N PRO A 137 -6.33 -17.76 -1.79
CA PRO A 137 -5.60 -18.95 -2.25
C PRO A 137 -5.66 -19.18 -3.78
N LYS A 138 -6.61 -18.55 -4.47
CA LYS A 138 -6.74 -18.69 -5.94
C LYS A 138 -5.62 -17.98 -6.71
N ILE A 139 -4.92 -17.04 -6.09
CA ILE A 139 -3.85 -16.27 -6.74
C ILE A 139 -2.46 -16.58 -6.16
N VAL A 140 -2.38 -17.41 -5.12
CA VAL A 140 -1.11 -17.86 -4.52
C VAL A 140 -0.60 -19.08 -5.30
N ALA A 141 0.38 -18.86 -6.16
CA ALA A 141 1.00 -19.97 -6.90
C ALA A 141 1.83 -20.87 -5.95
N PRO A 142 2.04 -22.17 -6.29
CA PRO A 142 2.84 -23.08 -5.45
C PRO A 142 4.23 -22.52 -5.08
N VAL A 143 4.88 -21.80 -5.97
CA VAL A 143 6.18 -21.15 -5.74
C VAL A 143 6.13 -20.03 -4.68
N ASN A 144 4.93 -19.50 -4.39
CA ASN A 144 4.73 -18.43 -3.40
C ASN A 144 4.22 -18.96 -2.04
N GLN A 145 3.95 -20.26 -1.95
CA GLN A 145 3.55 -20.89 -0.67
C GLN A 145 4.76 -21.00 0.25
N SER A 146 4.62 -20.53 1.48
CA SER A 146 5.70 -20.55 2.45
C SER A 146 5.15 -20.52 3.88
N GLU A 147 5.77 -21.28 4.78
CA GLU A 147 5.47 -21.29 6.22
C GLU A 147 5.94 -20.01 6.94
N ASN A 148 6.64 -19.13 6.23
CA ASN A 148 7.08 -17.85 6.77
C ASN A 148 5.95 -16.81 6.85
N PHE A 149 4.77 -17.08 6.29
CA PHE A 149 3.64 -16.17 6.31
C PHE A 149 2.52 -16.75 7.16
N VAL A 150 2.29 -16.12 8.32
CA VAL A 150 1.34 -16.58 9.33
C VAL A 150 0.04 -15.79 9.24
N LYS A 151 -1.05 -16.45 8.84
CA LYS A 151 -2.36 -15.82 8.78
C LYS A 151 -3.07 -15.92 10.13
N LEU A 152 -3.52 -14.77 10.67
CA LEU A 152 -4.35 -14.71 11.87
C LEU A 152 -5.74 -14.14 11.55
N PRO A 153 -6.76 -14.39 12.39
CA PRO A 153 -8.04 -13.72 12.27
C PRO A 153 -7.87 -12.20 12.45
N PHE A 154 -8.61 -11.42 11.65
CA PHE A 154 -8.58 -9.97 11.76
C PHE A 154 -9.30 -9.48 13.02
N ASN A 155 -8.75 -8.50 13.72
CA ASN A 155 -9.24 -7.98 15.02
C ASN A 155 -9.26 -9.00 16.18
N ASP A 156 -8.51 -10.08 16.10
CA ASP A 156 -8.40 -11.09 17.17
C ASP A 156 -7.13 -10.85 18.00
N LEU A 157 -7.29 -10.20 19.14
CA LEU A 157 -6.20 -9.88 20.07
C LEU A 157 -5.59 -11.13 20.71
N GLU A 158 -6.42 -12.13 21.03
CA GLU A 158 -5.96 -13.35 21.68
C GLU A 158 -5.09 -14.19 20.73
N ALA A 159 -5.52 -14.33 19.47
CA ALA A 159 -4.74 -15.01 18.45
C ALA A 159 -3.39 -14.31 18.21
N LEU A 160 -3.40 -12.98 18.16
CA LEU A 160 -2.18 -12.18 17.97
C LEU A 160 -1.21 -12.34 19.15
N GLU A 161 -1.67 -12.20 20.40
CA GLU A 161 -0.84 -12.39 21.57
C GLU A 161 -0.29 -13.81 21.69
N ASN A 162 -1.12 -14.81 21.38
CA ASN A 162 -0.69 -16.21 21.44
C ASN A 162 0.40 -16.53 20.42
N GLU A 163 0.31 -15.96 19.20
CA GLU A 163 1.34 -16.14 18.18
C GLU A 163 2.67 -15.57 18.64
N PHE A 164 2.70 -14.35 19.21
CA PHE A 164 3.94 -13.76 19.74
C PHE A 164 4.50 -14.52 20.94
N LYS A 165 3.65 -15.10 21.80
CA LYS A 165 4.08 -15.92 22.95
C LYS A 165 4.74 -17.25 22.53
N THR A 166 4.27 -17.82 21.43
CA THR A 166 4.70 -19.18 21.00
C THR A 166 5.74 -19.16 19.91
N ASN A 167 5.97 -18.02 19.26
CA ASN A 167 6.84 -17.89 18.10
C ASN A 167 7.79 -16.69 18.23
N SER A 168 9.05 -16.97 18.49
CA SER A 168 10.10 -15.94 18.60
C SER A 168 10.70 -15.48 17.26
N ASP A 169 10.33 -16.11 16.13
CA ASP A 169 10.89 -15.84 14.80
C ASP A 169 10.03 -14.86 13.97
N ILE A 170 9.21 -14.02 14.64
CA ILE A 170 8.37 -13.03 13.98
C ILE A 170 9.20 -11.80 13.61
N ALA A 171 9.41 -11.58 12.31
CA ALA A 171 10.11 -10.43 11.76
C ALA A 171 9.22 -9.18 11.72
N GLY A 172 7.92 -9.35 11.50
CA GLY A 172 7.00 -8.22 11.46
C GLY A 172 5.54 -8.61 11.30
N VAL A 173 4.69 -7.60 11.45
CA VAL A 173 3.24 -7.69 11.23
C VAL A 173 2.88 -6.69 10.13
N ILE A 174 2.19 -7.15 9.09
CA ILE A 174 1.65 -6.29 8.03
C ILE A 174 0.13 -6.21 8.14
N VAL A 175 -0.41 -4.99 8.12
CA VAL A 175 -1.85 -4.75 8.21
C VAL A 175 -2.25 -3.54 7.39
N GLU A 176 -3.40 -3.64 6.70
CA GLU A 176 -4.01 -2.49 6.02
C GLU A 176 -4.64 -1.53 7.04
N GLY A 177 -4.46 -0.23 6.85
CA GLY A 177 -5.15 0.79 7.66
C GLY A 177 -6.67 0.67 7.58
N ILE A 178 -7.19 0.23 6.42
CA ILE A 178 -8.56 -0.25 6.18
C ILE A 178 -8.45 -1.32 5.11
N GLN A 179 -8.93 -2.53 5.38
CA GLN A 179 -8.95 -3.59 4.37
C GLN A 179 -9.96 -3.25 3.26
N GLY A 180 -9.45 -2.87 2.09
CA GLY A 180 -10.32 -2.49 0.97
C GLY A 180 -10.92 -3.71 0.27
N VAL A 181 -10.09 -4.61 -0.21
CA VAL A 181 -10.49 -5.85 -0.92
C VAL A 181 -11.25 -6.80 0.01
N GLY A 182 -10.93 -6.79 1.30
CA GLY A 182 -11.63 -7.57 2.33
C GLY A 182 -13.05 -7.09 2.65
N GLY A 183 -13.57 -6.08 1.93
CA GLY A 183 -14.94 -5.57 2.11
C GLY A 183 -15.03 -4.39 3.09
N VAL A 184 -14.05 -3.49 3.04
CA VAL A 184 -13.98 -2.27 3.88
C VAL A 184 -14.01 -2.61 5.38
N GLN A 185 -13.17 -3.57 5.79
CA GLN A 185 -13.01 -3.91 7.21
C GLN A 185 -12.06 -2.93 7.89
N ILE A 186 -12.50 -2.39 9.03
CA ILE A 186 -11.74 -1.40 9.80
C ILE A 186 -11.12 -2.10 11.01
N PRO A 187 -9.79 -2.00 11.19
CA PRO A 187 -9.15 -2.50 12.41
C PRO A 187 -9.60 -1.66 13.61
N THR A 188 -9.83 -2.29 14.75
CA THR A 188 -10.11 -1.52 15.96
C THR A 188 -8.87 -0.79 16.43
N THR A 189 -9.06 0.31 17.17
CA THR A 189 -7.95 1.07 17.75
C THR A 189 -7.09 0.18 18.65
N GLU A 190 -7.73 -0.64 19.49
CA GLU A 190 -7.06 -1.56 20.40
C GLU A 190 -6.22 -2.60 19.64
N PHE A 191 -6.69 -3.06 18.50
CA PHE A 191 -5.97 -4.03 17.67
C PHE A 191 -4.69 -3.45 17.09
N LEU A 192 -4.74 -2.24 16.51
CA LEU A 192 -3.55 -1.58 15.99
C LEU A 192 -2.55 -1.20 17.10
N GLN A 193 -3.05 -0.75 18.24
CA GLN A 193 -2.22 -0.46 19.41
C GLN A 193 -1.54 -1.72 19.95
N LYS A 194 -2.25 -2.85 19.98
CA LYS A 194 -1.68 -4.14 20.40
C LYS A 194 -0.62 -4.64 19.40
N ILE A 195 -0.82 -4.46 18.10
CA ILE A 195 0.23 -4.77 17.10
C ILE A 195 1.49 -3.96 17.40
N GLN A 196 1.37 -2.65 17.62
CA GLN A 196 2.51 -1.80 17.93
C GLN A 196 3.22 -2.22 19.22
N GLU A 197 2.46 -2.48 20.29
CA GLU A 197 2.99 -2.94 21.57
C GLU A 197 3.81 -4.23 21.40
N LEU A 198 3.22 -5.26 20.80
CA LEU A 198 3.86 -6.56 20.62
C LEU A 198 5.07 -6.50 19.67
N CYS A 199 5.01 -5.70 18.62
CA CYS A 199 6.16 -5.48 17.74
C CYS A 199 7.33 -4.87 18.52
N ASN A 200 7.08 -3.83 19.32
CA ASN A 200 8.11 -3.17 20.14
C ASN A 200 8.73 -4.13 21.17
N GLU A 201 7.89 -4.89 21.88
CA GLU A 201 8.35 -5.81 22.93
C GLU A 201 9.16 -6.99 22.38
N ASN A 202 8.91 -7.40 21.14
CA ASN A 202 9.48 -8.60 20.55
C ASN A 202 10.52 -8.31 19.45
N ASN A 203 10.98 -7.07 19.28
CA ASN A 203 11.88 -6.68 18.19
C ASN A 203 11.34 -7.22 16.84
N ALA A 204 10.11 -6.86 16.52
CA ALA A 204 9.43 -7.11 15.26
C ALA A 204 9.02 -5.77 14.63
N VAL A 205 8.82 -5.72 13.32
CA VAL A 205 8.52 -4.50 12.57
C VAL A 205 7.02 -4.36 12.34
N PHE A 206 6.45 -3.23 12.73
CA PHE A 206 5.07 -2.88 12.40
C PHE A 206 5.00 -2.25 11.01
N ILE A 207 4.40 -2.94 10.04
CA ILE A 207 4.21 -2.48 8.66
C ILE A 207 2.75 -2.07 8.45
N ALA A 208 2.50 -0.79 8.20
CA ALA A 208 1.19 -0.31 7.80
C ALA A 208 1.09 -0.27 6.26
N ASP A 209 0.17 -1.05 5.71
CA ASP A 209 -0.19 -0.97 4.30
C ASP A 209 -1.24 0.13 4.09
N GLU A 210 -0.78 1.29 3.68
CA GLU A 210 -1.60 2.48 3.36
C GLU A 210 -1.81 2.69 1.86
N ILE A 211 -1.57 1.64 1.08
CA ILE A 211 -1.66 1.68 -0.39
C ILE A 211 -3.05 2.12 -0.85
N GLN A 212 -4.11 1.65 -0.19
CA GLN A 212 -5.47 2.03 -0.53
C GLN A 212 -6.07 3.05 0.43
N SER A 213 -5.76 2.98 1.71
CA SER A 213 -6.35 3.79 2.78
C SER A 213 -5.68 5.15 2.99
N GLY A 214 -4.47 5.33 2.46
CA GLY A 214 -3.69 6.56 2.62
C GLY A 214 -4.16 7.73 1.74
N PHE A 215 -3.37 8.80 1.78
CA PHE A 215 -3.58 10.04 1.02
C PHE A 215 -4.94 10.72 1.26
N GLY A 216 -5.34 10.79 2.54
CA GLY A 216 -6.50 11.56 2.98
C GLY A 216 -7.84 10.82 2.88
N ARG A 217 -7.87 9.57 2.40
CA ARG A 217 -9.11 8.81 2.17
C ARG A 217 -9.97 8.60 3.43
N SER A 218 -9.36 8.48 4.59
CA SER A 218 -10.04 8.28 5.89
C SER A 218 -10.21 9.57 6.70
N GLY A 219 -9.83 10.75 6.14
CA GLY A 219 -9.85 12.04 6.85
C GLY A 219 -8.54 12.38 7.58
N LYS A 220 -7.62 11.42 7.72
CA LYS A 220 -6.22 11.62 8.11
C LYS A 220 -5.33 11.34 6.90
N PHE A 221 -4.07 11.79 6.92
CA PHE A 221 -3.15 11.51 5.81
C PHE A 221 -2.98 10.00 5.60
N PHE A 222 -2.80 9.25 6.69
CA PHE A 222 -2.85 7.79 6.74
C PHE A 222 -3.96 7.30 7.67
N ALA A 223 -4.60 6.18 7.34
CA ALA A 223 -5.73 5.67 8.10
C ALA A 223 -5.34 5.21 9.52
N HIS A 224 -4.16 4.59 9.70
CA HIS A 224 -3.66 4.15 11.00
C HIS A 224 -3.52 5.31 12.01
N GLN A 225 -3.37 6.55 11.55
CA GLN A 225 -3.29 7.73 12.41
C GLN A 225 -4.57 7.97 13.24
N ASN A 226 -5.72 7.40 12.81
CA ASN A 226 -6.95 7.45 13.61
C ASN A 226 -6.85 6.62 14.90
N ALA A 227 -6.00 5.61 14.93
CA ALA A 227 -5.73 4.79 16.12
C ALA A 227 -4.59 5.32 17.00
N GLY A 228 -3.91 6.39 16.58
CA GLY A 228 -2.79 6.98 17.31
C GLY A 228 -1.54 6.11 17.36
N VAL A 229 -1.35 5.22 16.41
CA VAL A 229 -0.16 4.36 16.30
C VAL A 229 0.87 4.93 15.33
N THR A 230 2.12 4.50 15.50
CA THR A 230 3.28 4.94 14.71
C THR A 230 3.99 3.70 14.15
N PRO A 231 3.64 3.25 12.92
CA PRO A 231 4.27 2.09 12.29
C PRO A 231 5.74 2.35 11.96
N ASP A 232 6.58 1.31 11.99
CA ASP A 232 7.98 1.39 11.59
C ASP A 232 8.15 1.58 10.08
N ILE A 233 7.26 0.95 9.29
CA ILE A 233 7.24 1.08 7.83
C ILE A 233 5.81 1.38 7.36
N ILE A 234 5.66 2.34 6.45
CA ILE A 234 4.38 2.70 5.86
C ILE A 234 4.47 2.52 4.33
N ALA A 235 3.73 1.55 3.79
CA ALA A 235 3.68 1.29 2.35
C ALA A 235 2.61 2.14 1.66
N MET A 236 2.96 2.73 0.51
CA MET A 236 2.14 3.71 -0.21
C MET A 236 2.14 3.44 -1.72
N ALA A 237 1.01 3.68 -2.37
CA ALA A 237 0.85 3.68 -3.83
C ALA A 237 -0.48 4.37 -4.21
N LYS A 238 -1.13 3.91 -5.28
CA LYS A 238 -2.48 4.34 -5.71
C LYS A 238 -2.69 5.85 -5.69
N GLY A 239 -3.29 6.38 -4.61
CA GLY A 239 -3.53 7.81 -4.45
C GLY A 239 -2.27 8.68 -4.50
N MET A 240 -1.10 8.12 -4.23
CA MET A 240 0.19 8.80 -4.37
C MET A 240 0.43 9.31 -5.79
N GLY A 241 0.03 8.53 -6.80
CA GLY A 241 0.28 8.83 -8.20
C GLY A 241 -0.94 9.24 -9.01
N ASN A 242 -2.14 9.17 -8.46
CA ASN A 242 -3.40 9.45 -9.18
C ASN A 242 -3.48 8.78 -10.58
N GLY A 243 -3.02 7.53 -10.68
CA GLY A 243 -2.97 6.76 -11.92
C GLY A 243 -1.58 6.63 -12.55
N PHE A 244 -0.61 7.47 -12.21
CA PHE A 244 0.78 7.27 -12.62
C PHE A 244 1.41 6.13 -11.79
N PRO A 245 2.16 5.20 -12.41
CA PRO A 245 2.81 4.11 -11.69
C PRO A 245 3.92 4.61 -10.76
N VAL A 246 3.58 4.86 -9.52
CA VAL A 246 4.50 5.27 -8.45
C VAL A 246 4.04 4.70 -7.11
N ALA A 247 4.99 4.30 -6.31
CA ALA A 247 4.80 3.80 -4.97
C ALA A 247 6.03 4.08 -4.12
N GLY A 248 5.97 3.79 -2.85
CA GLY A 248 7.11 3.91 -1.96
C GLY A 248 6.81 3.40 -0.56
N ILE A 249 7.85 3.42 0.26
CA ILE A 249 7.74 3.17 1.70
C ILE A 249 8.38 4.32 2.46
N LEU A 250 7.73 4.75 3.54
CA LEU A 250 8.36 5.53 4.60
C LEU A 250 8.92 4.58 5.63
N ILE A 251 10.14 4.84 6.09
CA ILE A 251 10.91 3.97 6.99
C ILE A 251 11.34 4.81 8.19
N SER A 252 11.03 4.34 9.39
CA SER A 252 11.46 4.98 10.65
C SER A 252 12.99 5.03 10.78
N PRO A 253 13.52 5.90 11.62
CA PRO A 253 14.95 5.96 11.95
C PRO A 253 15.53 4.65 12.46
#